data_7eb6644063e954e9a5e0a7f1e446ff13
#
_entry.id   7eb6644063e954e9a5e0a7f1e446ff13
#
_cell.length_a   1.000
_cell.length_b   1.000
_cell.length_c   1.000
_cell.angle_alpha   90.00
_cell.angle_beta   90.00
_cell.angle_gamma   90.00
#
_symmetry.space_group_name_H-M   'P 1'
#
loop_
_entity.id
_entity.type
_entity.pdbx_description
1 polymer ?
#
loop_
_entity_poly.entity_id
_entity_poly.type
_entity_poly.pdbx_seq_one_letter_code
_entity_poly.pdbx_strand_id
1 'polypeptide(L)'
;GATDDAFFIINTSKDPGELHEKLHSKPGQRVFTVDATKIALECIGRALPNASMLGAICKVTGIVSLERMLEDVRKSFGKKFPQRIIDGNIEATRRGYEELKAE
;
A
#
# COMPACT_ATOMS: atom_id res chain seq x y z
N GLY A 1 2.08 21.83 -4.91
CA GLY A 1 2.13 20.87 -5.98
C GLY A 1 3.25 19.87 -5.82
N ALA A 2 3.21 18.83 -6.61
CA ALA A 2 4.26 17.80 -6.58
C ALA A 2 5.57 18.36 -7.12
N THR A 3 6.68 17.97 -6.49
CA THR A 3 8.01 18.30 -6.99
C THR A 3 8.40 17.33 -8.10
N ASP A 4 9.47 17.61 -8.82
CA ASP A 4 9.91 16.76 -9.93
C ASP A 4 10.35 15.36 -9.46
N ASP A 5 10.70 15.21 -8.19
CA ASP A 5 11.09 13.92 -7.59
C ASP A 5 9.96 13.28 -6.77
N ALA A 6 8.74 13.76 -6.91
CA ALA A 6 7.57 13.21 -6.24
C ALA A 6 7.25 11.80 -6.76
N PHE A 7 6.53 11.03 -5.95
CA PHE A 7 6.05 9.71 -6.36
C PHE A 7 4.53 9.62 -6.14
N PHE A 8 3.92 8.70 -6.87
CA PHE A 8 2.49 8.43 -6.79
C PHE A 8 2.28 6.95 -6.47
N ILE A 9 1.41 6.66 -5.52
CA ILE A 9 0.98 5.29 -5.23
C ILE A 9 -0.51 5.23 -5.48
N ILE A 10 -0.91 4.39 -6.43
CA ILE A 10 -2.30 4.33 -6.89
C ILE A 10 -2.89 2.96 -6.60
N ASN A 11 -4.07 2.95 -6.00
CA ASN A 11 -4.81 1.72 -5.74
C ASN A 11 -5.50 1.26 -7.04
N THR A 12 -4.86 0.37 -7.76
CA THR A 12 -5.37 -0.13 -9.02
C THR A 12 -4.74 -1.47 -9.39
N SER A 13 -5.43 -2.24 -10.22
CA SER A 13 -4.89 -3.47 -10.80
C SER A 13 -4.05 -3.23 -12.06
N LYS A 14 -4.03 -2.00 -12.57
CA LYS A 14 -3.30 -1.65 -13.78
C LYS A 14 -1.80 -1.51 -13.52
N ASP A 15 -1.01 -1.66 -14.57
CA ASP A 15 0.43 -1.50 -14.48
C ASP A 15 0.83 -0.03 -14.35
N PRO A 16 1.91 0.27 -13.61
CA PRO A 16 2.33 1.67 -13.41
C PRO A 16 2.71 2.42 -14.68
N GLY A 17 3.31 1.75 -15.66
CA GLY A 17 3.67 2.38 -16.91
C GLY A 17 2.46 2.91 -17.67
N GLU A 18 1.36 2.16 -17.65
CA GLU A 18 0.10 2.53 -18.26
C GLU A 18 -0.49 3.79 -17.62
N LEU A 19 -0.42 3.86 -16.30
CA LEU A 19 -0.92 5.01 -15.56
C LEU A 19 -0.03 6.23 -15.65
N HIS A 20 1.28 6.03 -15.77
CA HIS A 20 2.22 7.13 -15.96
C HIS A 20 1.84 7.93 -17.21
N GLU A 21 1.56 7.24 -18.31
CA GLU A 21 1.16 7.85 -19.55
C GLU A 21 -0.17 8.59 -19.40
N LYS A 22 -1.16 7.99 -18.74
CA LYS A 22 -2.47 8.60 -18.51
C LYS A 22 -2.42 9.82 -17.61
N LEU A 23 -1.54 9.83 -16.63
CA LEU A 23 -1.41 10.92 -15.67
C LEU A 23 -0.57 12.08 -16.21
N HIS A 24 0.07 11.90 -17.35
CA HIS A 24 0.98 12.89 -17.93
C HIS A 24 2.05 13.33 -16.92
N SER A 25 2.56 12.35 -16.17
CA SER A 25 3.59 12.62 -15.17
C SER A 25 4.87 13.15 -15.82
N LYS A 26 5.56 14.03 -15.13
CA LYS A 26 6.83 14.57 -15.60
C LYS A 26 7.93 13.50 -15.54
N PRO A 27 8.93 13.58 -16.42
CA PRO A 27 10.11 12.71 -16.32
C PRO A 27 10.74 12.85 -14.93
N GLY A 28 11.13 11.75 -14.34
CA GLY A 28 11.69 11.71 -13.00
C GLY A 28 10.69 11.44 -11.89
N GLN A 29 9.40 11.67 -12.14
CA GLN A 29 8.36 11.27 -11.18
C GLN A 29 8.12 9.78 -11.28
N ARG A 30 7.97 9.11 -10.14
CA ARG A 30 7.78 7.66 -10.09
C ARG A 30 6.33 7.31 -9.84
N VAL A 31 5.84 6.31 -10.55
CA VAL A 31 4.48 5.81 -10.39
C VAL A 31 4.54 4.36 -9.88
N PHE A 32 3.82 4.11 -8.81
CA PHE A 32 3.69 2.78 -8.23
C PHE A 32 2.22 2.40 -8.18
N THR A 33 1.93 1.12 -8.35
CA THR A 33 0.57 0.63 -8.24
C THR A 33 0.50 -0.54 -7.27
N VAL A 34 -0.64 -0.67 -6.62
CA VAL A 34 -0.93 -1.81 -5.77
C VAL A 34 -2.45 -2.04 -5.83
N ASP A 35 -2.84 -3.30 -5.98
CA ASP A 35 -4.27 -3.64 -5.97
C ASP A 35 -4.73 -3.82 -4.51
N ALA A 36 -4.77 -2.70 -3.80
CA ALA A 36 -5.05 -2.66 -2.38
C ALA A 36 -6.46 -3.13 -2.04
N THR A 37 -7.42 -2.84 -2.91
CA THR A 37 -8.80 -3.29 -2.71
C THR A 37 -8.91 -4.82 -2.78
N LYS A 38 -8.26 -5.43 -3.76
CA LYS A 38 -8.22 -6.89 -3.89
C LYS A 38 -7.58 -7.54 -2.66
N ILE A 39 -6.43 -6.98 -2.23
CA ILE A 39 -5.72 -7.47 -1.04
C ILE A 39 -6.64 -7.39 0.18
N ALA A 40 -7.33 -6.28 0.36
CA ALA A 40 -8.24 -6.10 1.50
C ALA A 40 -9.40 -7.10 1.46
N LEU A 41 -9.97 -7.34 0.29
CA LEU A 41 -11.05 -8.32 0.15
C LEU A 41 -10.59 -9.73 0.49
N GLU A 42 -9.38 -10.10 0.09
CA GLU A 42 -8.83 -11.43 0.37
C GLU A 42 -8.41 -11.61 1.83
N CYS A 43 -7.85 -10.58 2.44
CA CYS A 43 -7.31 -10.66 3.80
C CYS A 43 -8.32 -10.31 4.89
N ILE A 44 -9.20 -9.36 4.61
CA ILE A 44 -10.11 -8.80 5.61
C ILE A 44 -11.58 -9.14 5.30
N GLY A 45 -11.89 -9.41 4.04
CA GLY A 45 -13.24 -9.64 3.58
C GLY A 45 -14.03 -8.37 3.28
N ARG A 46 -13.37 -7.22 3.32
CA ARG A 46 -13.98 -5.92 3.03
C ARG A 46 -13.05 -5.10 2.16
N ALA A 47 -13.62 -4.21 1.34
CA ALA A 47 -12.85 -3.35 0.45
C ALA A 47 -12.29 -2.13 1.22
N LEU A 48 -11.46 -2.37 2.22
CA LEU A 48 -10.82 -1.33 3.03
C LEU A 48 -9.32 -1.31 2.75
N PRO A 49 -8.86 -0.53 1.77
CA PRO A 49 -7.48 -0.61 1.28
C PRO A 49 -6.42 0.05 2.18
N ASN A 50 -6.81 0.67 3.28
CA ASN A 50 -5.89 1.47 4.11
C ASN A 50 -4.64 0.71 4.55
N ALA A 51 -4.78 -0.51 5.05
CA ALA A 51 -3.64 -1.29 5.53
C ALA A 51 -2.68 -1.64 4.39
N SER A 52 -3.21 -2.04 3.23
CA SER A 52 -2.40 -2.33 2.05
C SER A 52 -1.64 -1.11 1.57
N MET A 53 -2.29 0.06 1.59
CA MET A 53 -1.66 1.32 1.20
C MET A 53 -0.54 1.70 2.16
N LEU A 54 -0.68 1.42 3.45
CA LEU A 54 0.39 1.64 4.43
C LEU A 54 1.61 0.80 4.10
N GLY A 55 1.41 -0.46 3.72
CA GLY A 55 2.49 -1.33 3.29
C GLY A 55 3.20 -0.79 2.06
N ALA A 56 2.43 -0.31 1.09
CA ALA A 56 2.96 0.28 -0.13
C ALA A 56 3.80 1.54 0.16
N ILE A 57 3.30 2.41 1.01
CA ILE A 57 4.02 3.63 1.44
C ILE A 57 5.32 3.26 2.14
N CYS A 58 5.28 2.27 3.01
CA CYS A 58 6.45 1.76 3.71
C CYS A 58 7.54 1.30 2.73
N LYS A 59 7.13 0.59 1.67
CA LYS A 59 8.05 0.10 0.64
C LYS A 59 8.73 1.24 -0.12
N VAL A 60 7.95 2.24 -0.50
CA VAL A 60 8.45 3.35 -1.32
C VAL A 60 9.34 4.29 -0.51
N THR A 61 8.91 4.65 0.69
CA THR A 61 9.63 5.64 1.50
C THR A 61 10.81 5.05 2.25
N GLY A 62 10.73 3.78 2.65
CA GLY A 62 11.77 3.15 3.43
C GLY A 62 12.01 3.78 4.80
N ILE A 63 11.11 4.64 5.27
CA ILE A 63 11.25 5.36 6.54
C ILE A 63 11.19 4.39 7.72
N VAL A 64 10.33 3.39 7.62
CA VAL A 64 10.11 2.38 8.66
C VAL A 64 10.25 1.01 8.02
N SER A 65 10.82 0.04 8.74
CA SER A 65 10.88 -1.34 8.26
C SER A 65 9.49 -1.95 8.23
N LEU A 66 9.30 -2.95 7.38
CA LEU A 66 8.02 -3.67 7.31
C LEU A 66 7.66 -4.27 8.66
N GLU A 67 8.63 -4.87 9.35
CA GLU A 67 8.42 -5.48 10.66
C GLU A 67 7.89 -4.46 11.67
N ARG A 68 8.45 -3.26 11.69
CA ARG A 68 8.00 -2.18 12.55
C ARG A 68 6.59 -1.73 12.19
N MET A 69 6.29 -1.61 10.91
CA MET A 69 4.96 -1.25 10.44
C MET A 69 3.92 -2.27 10.87
N LEU A 70 4.24 -3.56 10.72
CA LEU A 70 3.32 -4.64 11.14
C LEU A 70 3.08 -4.62 12.65
N GLU A 71 4.10 -4.34 13.43
CA GLU A 71 3.97 -4.22 14.87
C GLU A 71 3.09 -3.02 15.25
N ASP A 72 3.25 -1.90 14.58
CA ASP A 72 2.44 -0.71 14.81
C ASP A 72 0.96 -0.96 14.49
N VAL A 73 0.68 -1.69 13.40
CA VAL A 73 -0.68 -2.09 13.04
C VAL A 73 -1.27 -2.97 14.14
N ARG A 74 -0.50 -3.95 14.62
CA ARG A 74 -0.95 -4.84 15.69
C ARG A 74 -1.30 -4.06 16.96
N LYS A 75 -0.47 -3.13 17.35
CA LYS A 75 -0.70 -2.30 18.53
C LYS A 75 -1.91 -1.39 18.37
N SER A 76 -2.06 -0.78 17.20
CA SER A 76 -3.16 0.14 16.92
C SER A 76 -4.51 -0.56 16.94
N PHE A 77 -4.58 -1.79 16.44
CA PHE A 77 -5.84 -2.52 16.31
C PHE A 77 -6.10 -3.49 17.47
N GLY A 78 -5.07 -3.85 18.23
CA GLY A 78 -5.17 -4.88 19.26
C GLY A 78 -6.15 -4.60 20.38
N LYS A 79 -6.51 -3.34 20.60
CA LYS A 79 -7.45 -2.95 21.65
C LYS A 79 -8.88 -2.74 21.14
N LYS A 80 -9.07 -2.68 19.82
CA LYS A 80 -10.34 -2.28 19.23
C LYS A 80 -11.02 -3.37 18.39
N PHE A 81 -10.28 -4.37 17.95
CA PHE A 81 -10.77 -5.33 16.98
C PHE A 81 -10.48 -6.78 17.40
N PRO A 82 -11.32 -7.74 16.93
CA PRO A 82 -11.03 -9.17 17.13
C PRO A 82 -9.72 -9.57 16.47
N GLN A 83 -9.11 -10.64 16.96
CA GLN A 83 -7.83 -11.14 16.45
C GLN A 83 -7.87 -11.41 14.95
N ARG A 84 -8.98 -11.92 14.43
CA ARG A 84 -9.13 -12.20 13.00
C ARG A 84 -8.95 -10.93 12.15
N ILE A 85 -9.50 -9.80 12.61
CA ILE A 85 -9.40 -8.53 11.91
C ILE A 85 -7.97 -7.98 12.01
N ILE A 86 -7.33 -8.15 13.15
CA ILE A 86 -5.94 -7.74 13.37
C ILE A 86 -5.03 -8.52 12.41
N ASP A 87 -5.17 -9.82 12.36
CA ASP A 87 -4.38 -10.69 11.49
C ASP A 87 -4.60 -10.35 10.01
N GLY A 88 -5.84 -10.09 9.62
CA GLY A 88 -6.17 -9.68 8.26
C GLY A 88 -5.51 -8.37 7.87
N ASN A 89 -5.49 -7.40 8.76
CA ASN A 89 -4.84 -6.11 8.50
C ASN A 89 -3.32 -6.23 8.44
N ILE A 90 -2.73 -7.08 9.29
CA ILE A 90 -1.29 -7.35 9.26
C ILE A 90 -0.92 -7.99 7.91
N GLU A 91 -1.68 -8.98 7.48
CA GLU A 91 -1.44 -9.65 6.20
C GLU A 91 -1.63 -8.68 5.02
N ALA A 92 -2.66 -7.83 5.08
CA ALA A 92 -2.93 -6.84 4.04
C ALA A 92 -1.78 -5.82 3.94
N THR A 93 -1.24 -5.38 5.07
CA THR A 93 -0.10 -4.46 5.12
C THR A 93 1.13 -5.12 4.48
N ARG A 94 1.40 -6.37 4.86
CA ARG A 94 2.53 -7.13 4.32
C ARG A 94 2.40 -7.30 2.80
N ARG A 95 1.22 -7.65 2.32
CA ARG A 95 0.98 -7.84 0.89
C ARG A 95 1.08 -6.53 0.12
N GLY A 96 0.62 -5.43 0.70
CA GLY A 96 0.78 -4.12 0.08
C GLY A 96 2.25 -3.78 -0.14
N TYR A 97 3.10 -4.15 0.80
CA TYR A 97 4.54 -3.99 0.69
C TYR A 97 5.14 -4.90 -0.40
N GLU A 98 4.74 -6.18 -0.41
CA GLU A 98 5.32 -7.19 -1.29
C GLU A 98 4.79 -7.12 -2.72
N GLU A 99 3.53 -6.75 -2.91
CA GLU A 99 2.87 -6.77 -4.22
C GLU A 99 2.86 -5.42 -4.92
N LEU A 100 3.50 -4.41 -4.33
CA LEU A 100 3.64 -3.10 -4.97
C LEU A 100 4.39 -3.24 -6.29
N LYS A 101 3.85 -2.65 -7.35
CA LYS A 101 4.48 -2.64 -8.65
C LYS A 101 5.11 -1.29 -8.92
N ALA A 102 6.36 -1.30 -9.36
CA ALA A 102 7.08 -0.10 -9.77
C ALA A 102 7.12 -0.03 -11.29
N GLU A 103 7.14 1.17 -11.77
CA GLU A 103 7.26 1.48 -13.18
C GLU A 103 8.63 1.04 -13.75
#